data_b093f339fce60fc7ac3e4331ef0737bd
#
_entry.id   b093f339fce60fc7ac3e4331ef0737bd
#
_cell.length_a   1.000
_cell.length_b   1.000
_cell.length_c   1.000
_cell.angle_alpha   90.00
_cell.angle_beta   90.00
_cell.angle_gamma   90.00
#
_symmetry.space_group_name_H-M   'P 1'
#
loop_
_entity.id
_entity.type
_entity.pdbx_description
1 polymer ?
#
loop_
_entity_poly.entity_id
_entity_poly.type
_entity_poly.pdbx_seq_one_letter_code
_entity_poly.pdbx_strand_id
1 'polypeptide(L)'
;MVYAQNYAELLQTHIDSEADITLLYQSVDNAREEFINCDILNLNKQKGVESIEKNRGSAQKRNIFMDTYIMKKELFIELIKKARKISSMYTLPQIVNSLAGELDIRGVAHRGFFASITDFNSYYNANISLIDFKTADALFNPDWPIYTRTNDSCPTQYLEGASVKNSVISNGCLI
;
A
#
# COMPACT_ATOMS: atom_id res chain seq x y z
N MET A 1 1.83 -5.43 0.30
CA MET A 1 1.75 -4.13 1.00
C MET A 1 0.80 -4.26 2.18
N VAL A 2 1.09 -3.58 3.30
CA VAL A 2 0.30 -3.62 4.54
C VAL A 2 -0.09 -2.20 4.90
N TYR A 3 -1.38 -1.93 5.02
CA TYR A 3 -1.95 -0.64 5.38
C TYR A 3 -3.44 -0.79 5.73
N ALA A 4 -4.00 0.19 6.43
CA ALA A 4 -5.43 0.31 6.68
C ALA A 4 -5.98 1.51 5.89
N GLN A 5 -7.06 1.34 5.14
CA GLN A 5 -7.65 2.38 4.29
C GLN A 5 -9.17 2.39 4.38
N ASN A 6 -9.74 3.58 4.61
CA ASN A 6 -11.18 3.80 4.44
C ASN A 6 -11.52 3.89 2.95
N TYR A 7 -11.99 2.80 2.41
CA TYR A 7 -12.39 2.75 1.00
C TYR A 7 -13.67 3.55 0.70
N ALA A 8 -14.53 3.80 1.69
CA ALA A 8 -15.70 4.64 1.51
C ALA A 8 -15.29 6.12 1.26
N GLU A 9 -14.35 6.65 2.05
CA GLU A 9 -13.78 7.98 1.81
C GLU A 9 -13.02 8.09 0.49
N LEU A 10 -12.26 7.05 0.15
CA LEU A 10 -11.53 7.01 -1.11
C LEU A 10 -12.49 6.98 -2.31
N LEU A 11 -13.58 6.21 -2.20
CA LEU A 11 -14.64 6.18 -3.22
C LEU A 11 -15.34 7.53 -3.34
N GLN A 12 -15.66 8.19 -2.21
CA GLN A 12 -16.26 9.52 -2.25
C GLN A 12 -15.32 10.53 -2.92
N THR A 13 -14.03 10.50 -2.59
CA THR A 13 -13.00 11.34 -3.23
C THR A 13 -12.95 11.10 -4.75
N HIS A 14 -13.08 9.85 -5.19
CA HIS A 14 -13.11 9.49 -6.60
C HIS A 14 -14.35 10.09 -7.28
N ILE A 15 -15.53 9.96 -6.67
CA ILE A 15 -16.79 10.50 -7.19
C ILE A 15 -16.72 12.03 -7.29
N ASP A 16 -16.25 12.69 -6.24
CA ASP A 16 -16.17 14.17 -6.18
C ASP A 16 -15.14 14.74 -7.18
N SER A 17 -14.13 13.96 -7.53
CA SER A 17 -13.11 14.38 -8.49
C SER A 17 -13.53 14.22 -9.94
N GLU A 18 -14.58 13.45 -10.21
CA GLU A 18 -15.02 13.04 -11.55
C GLU A 18 -13.93 12.38 -12.41
N ALA A 19 -12.84 11.91 -11.78
CA ALA A 19 -11.74 11.25 -12.47
C ALA A 19 -12.17 9.91 -13.08
N ASP A 20 -11.55 9.51 -14.17
CA ASP A 20 -11.74 8.18 -14.77
C ASP A 20 -11.16 7.08 -13.89
N ILE A 21 -9.98 7.33 -13.31
CA ILE A 21 -9.25 6.40 -12.43
C ILE A 21 -8.65 7.16 -11.26
N THR A 22 -8.83 6.62 -10.06
CA THR A 22 -8.14 7.10 -8.85
C THR A 22 -7.15 6.05 -8.39
N LEU A 23 -5.90 6.48 -8.15
CA LEU A 23 -4.80 5.64 -7.65
C LEU A 23 -4.39 6.08 -6.25
N LEU A 24 -4.21 5.12 -5.34
CA LEU A 24 -3.74 5.39 -3.99
C LEU A 24 -2.21 5.34 -3.93
N TYR A 25 -1.59 6.30 -3.25
CA TYR A 25 -0.15 6.33 -3.05
C TYR A 25 0.25 6.79 -1.66
N GLN A 26 1.44 6.40 -1.22
CA GLN A 26 2.10 6.92 -0.02
C GLN A 26 3.36 7.69 -0.42
N SER A 27 3.46 8.95 0.02
CA SER A 27 4.72 9.68 -0.08
C SER A 27 5.69 9.21 1.00
N VAL A 28 6.87 8.78 0.58
CA VAL A 28 7.94 8.33 1.48
C VAL A 28 9.21 9.13 1.20
N ASP A 29 10.11 9.21 2.19
CA ASP A 29 11.39 9.91 2.12
C ASP A 29 12.61 8.98 2.28
N ASN A 30 12.37 7.66 2.28
CA ASN A 30 13.35 6.58 2.33
C ASN A 30 13.24 5.61 1.13
N ALA A 31 12.73 6.09 0.00
CA ALA A 31 12.45 5.26 -1.18
C ALA A 31 13.69 4.59 -1.78
N ARG A 32 14.88 5.13 -1.50
CA ARG A 32 16.15 4.56 -1.98
C ARG A 32 16.54 3.28 -1.24
N GLU A 33 16.09 3.14 0.00
CA GLU A 33 16.52 2.04 0.89
C GLU A 33 15.47 0.94 0.96
N GLU A 34 14.18 1.29 1.17
CA GLU A 34 13.15 0.32 1.53
C GLU A 34 12.17 -0.04 0.42
N PHE A 35 12.08 0.79 -0.64
CA PHE A 35 11.03 0.64 -1.68
C PHE A 35 11.60 0.38 -3.07
N ILE A 36 12.74 -0.27 -3.16
CA ILE A 36 13.35 -0.64 -4.45
C ILE A 36 12.43 -1.61 -5.20
N ASN A 37 12.29 -1.39 -6.51
CA ASN A 37 11.40 -2.13 -7.41
C ASN A 37 9.88 -1.98 -7.16
N CYS A 38 9.44 -1.23 -6.15
CA CYS A 38 8.05 -0.82 -6.06
C CYS A 38 7.67 0.09 -7.23
N ASP A 39 6.39 0.10 -7.59
CA ASP A 39 5.87 1.08 -8.54
C ASP A 39 5.76 2.45 -7.86
N ILE A 40 6.07 3.51 -8.60
CA ILE A 40 5.97 4.90 -8.15
C ILE A 40 5.05 5.69 -9.08
N LEU A 41 4.35 6.67 -8.52
CA LEU A 41 3.55 7.63 -9.29
C LEU A 41 4.31 8.93 -9.46
N ASN A 42 4.50 9.35 -10.69
CA ASN A 42 4.90 10.72 -11.02
C ASN A 42 3.62 11.54 -11.19
N LEU A 43 3.51 12.61 -10.39
CA LEU A 43 2.30 13.42 -10.30
C LEU A 43 2.61 14.87 -10.74
N ASN A 44 1.68 15.48 -11.46
CA ASN A 44 1.69 16.89 -11.72
C ASN A 44 1.24 17.72 -10.50
N LYS A 45 1.23 19.06 -10.61
CA LYS A 45 0.83 19.95 -9.51
C LYS A 45 -0.63 19.77 -9.07
N GLN A 46 -1.50 19.31 -9.94
CA GLN A 46 -2.92 19.05 -9.71
C GLN A 46 -3.20 17.61 -9.25
N LYS A 47 -2.15 16.82 -8.93
CA LYS A 47 -2.21 15.41 -8.58
C LYS A 47 -2.68 14.47 -9.70
N GLY A 48 -2.69 14.95 -10.95
CA GLY A 48 -2.84 14.09 -12.12
C GLY A 48 -1.62 13.18 -12.26
N VAL A 49 -1.85 11.92 -12.59
CA VAL A 49 -0.80 10.93 -12.80
C VAL A 49 -0.19 11.09 -14.19
N GLU A 50 1.10 11.43 -14.25
CA GLU A 50 1.84 11.56 -15.49
C GLU A 50 2.45 10.24 -15.93
N SER A 51 2.95 9.44 -14.99
CA SER A 51 3.48 8.11 -15.27
C SER A 51 3.50 7.20 -14.04
N ILE A 52 3.53 5.89 -14.30
CA ILE A 52 3.80 4.83 -13.33
C ILE A 52 5.11 4.17 -13.72
N GLU A 53 6.10 4.19 -12.84
CA GLU A 53 7.44 3.70 -13.12
C GLU A 53 7.96 2.80 -11.98
N LYS A 54 8.98 2.00 -12.26
CA LYS A 54 9.68 1.24 -11.22
C LYS A 54 10.67 2.13 -10.47
N ASN A 55 10.61 2.10 -9.15
CA ASN A 55 11.61 2.75 -8.31
C ASN A 55 12.97 2.06 -8.45
N ARG A 56 13.94 2.76 -9.03
CA ARG A 56 15.32 2.31 -9.22
C ARG A 56 16.29 2.87 -8.17
N GLY A 57 15.78 3.48 -7.10
CA GLY A 57 16.61 4.09 -6.06
C GLY A 57 17.28 5.40 -6.46
N SER A 58 16.78 6.08 -7.51
CA SER A 58 17.37 7.33 -8.00
C SER A 58 17.14 8.52 -7.08
N ALA A 59 16.08 8.53 -6.28
CA ALA A 59 15.75 9.61 -5.36
C ALA A 59 15.20 9.08 -4.03
N GLN A 60 15.44 9.83 -2.97
CA GLN A 60 15.03 9.53 -1.61
C GLN A 60 13.50 9.69 -1.43
N LYS A 61 12.96 10.80 -1.95
CA LYS A 61 11.53 11.07 -1.83
C LYS A 61 10.78 10.61 -3.08
N ARG A 62 9.78 9.74 -2.88
CA ARG A 62 8.93 9.17 -3.94
C ARG A 62 7.50 8.99 -3.46
N ASN A 63 6.57 8.93 -4.40
CA ASN A 63 5.20 8.51 -4.19
C ASN A 63 5.07 7.03 -4.56
N ILE A 64 5.07 6.16 -3.56
CA ILE A 64 4.95 4.72 -3.76
C ILE A 64 3.51 4.40 -4.10
N PHE A 65 3.29 3.76 -5.24
CA PHE A 65 1.98 3.31 -5.64
C PHE A 65 1.55 2.09 -4.80
N MET A 66 0.35 2.16 -4.25
CA MET A 66 -0.17 1.15 -3.31
C MET A 66 -1.00 0.06 -3.99
N ASP A 67 -0.88 -0.08 -5.31
CA ASP A 67 -1.59 -1.06 -6.14
C ASP A 67 -3.11 -1.06 -5.92
N THR A 68 -3.65 0.11 -5.63
CA THR A 68 -5.06 0.33 -5.37
C THR A 68 -5.64 1.26 -6.42
N TYR A 69 -6.71 0.78 -7.06
CA TYR A 69 -7.42 1.46 -8.15
C TYR A 69 -8.88 1.63 -7.80
N ILE A 70 -9.45 2.80 -8.08
CA ILE A 70 -10.89 3.00 -8.15
C ILE A 70 -11.23 3.47 -9.54
N MET A 71 -12.14 2.76 -10.21
CA MET A 71 -12.66 3.08 -11.54
C MET A 71 -13.99 2.41 -11.76
N LYS A 72 -14.72 2.84 -12.79
CA LYS A 72 -15.96 2.17 -13.19
C LYS A 72 -15.68 0.78 -13.74
N LYS A 73 -16.55 -0.18 -13.44
CA LYS A 73 -16.45 -1.57 -13.92
C LYS A 73 -16.35 -1.65 -15.44
N GLU A 74 -17.13 -0.83 -16.12
CA GLU A 74 -17.18 -0.78 -17.60
C GLU A 74 -15.82 -0.38 -18.15
N LEU A 75 -15.20 0.66 -17.59
CA LEU A 75 -13.84 1.09 -17.95
C LEU A 75 -12.83 -0.02 -17.73
N PHE A 76 -12.86 -0.68 -16.56
CA PHE A 76 -11.95 -1.80 -16.28
C PHE A 76 -12.06 -2.92 -17.32
N ILE A 77 -13.28 -3.31 -17.69
CA ILE A 77 -13.52 -4.35 -18.72
C ILE A 77 -12.97 -3.90 -20.08
N GLU A 78 -13.17 -2.62 -20.43
CA GLU A 78 -12.65 -2.05 -21.67
C GLU A 78 -11.12 -2.07 -21.72
N LEU A 79 -10.47 -1.65 -20.64
CA LEU A 79 -9.01 -1.67 -20.49
C LEU A 79 -8.44 -3.07 -20.70
N ILE A 80 -9.02 -4.09 -20.08
CA ILE A 80 -8.58 -5.48 -20.24
C ILE A 80 -8.78 -5.97 -21.68
N LYS A 81 -9.92 -5.63 -22.30
CA LYS A 81 -10.17 -6.00 -23.71
C LYS A 81 -9.19 -5.31 -24.67
N LYS A 82 -8.86 -4.01 -24.43
CA LYS A 82 -7.90 -3.24 -25.22
C LYS A 82 -6.50 -3.84 -25.08
N ALA A 83 -6.08 -4.13 -23.84
CA ALA A 83 -4.78 -4.72 -23.56
C ALA A 83 -4.55 -6.06 -24.24
N ARG A 84 -5.55 -6.95 -24.23
CA ARG A 84 -5.47 -8.26 -24.90
C ARG A 84 -5.27 -8.15 -26.41
N LYS A 85 -5.74 -7.08 -27.04
CA LYS A 85 -5.53 -6.84 -28.47
C LYS A 85 -4.12 -6.35 -28.80
N ILE A 86 -3.48 -5.64 -27.83
CA ILE A 86 -2.16 -5.05 -28.03
C ILE A 86 -1.06 -6.04 -27.64
N SER A 87 -1.18 -6.66 -26.45
CA SER A 87 -0.22 -7.62 -25.93
C SER A 87 -0.83 -8.44 -24.80
N SER A 88 -0.54 -9.73 -24.77
CA SER A 88 -0.90 -10.62 -23.65
C SER A 88 -0.03 -10.42 -22.40
N MET A 89 1.00 -9.59 -22.50
CA MET A 89 2.02 -9.39 -21.45
C MET A 89 1.79 -8.14 -20.60
N TYR A 90 0.72 -7.37 -20.86
CA TYR A 90 0.44 -6.15 -20.08
C TYR A 90 -0.09 -6.46 -18.69
N THR A 91 0.53 -5.85 -17.69
CA THR A 91 -0.01 -5.74 -16.33
C THR A 91 -0.91 -4.53 -16.22
N LEU A 92 -1.81 -4.51 -15.22
CA LEU A 92 -2.72 -3.37 -15.02
C LEU A 92 -2.00 -2.03 -14.86
N PRO A 93 -0.88 -1.91 -14.08
CA PRO A 93 -0.10 -0.68 -14.04
C PRO A 93 0.40 -0.20 -15.41
N GLN A 94 0.86 -1.13 -16.26
CA GLN A 94 1.32 -0.79 -17.62
C GLN A 94 0.20 -0.29 -18.51
N ILE A 95 -0.99 -0.91 -18.42
CA ILE A 95 -2.17 -0.49 -19.18
C ILE A 95 -2.58 0.92 -18.76
N VAL A 96 -2.70 1.15 -17.45
CA VAL A 96 -3.07 2.46 -16.88
C VAL A 96 -2.02 3.51 -17.27
N ASN A 97 -0.74 3.17 -17.17
CA ASN A 97 0.35 4.07 -17.55
C ASN A 97 0.30 4.46 -19.04
N SER A 98 -0.05 3.53 -19.93
CA SER A 98 -0.16 3.82 -21.38
C SER A 98 -1.29 4.80 -21.72
N LEU A 99 -2.22 5.00 -20.80
CA LEU A 99 -3.40 5.87 -20.97
C LEU A 99 -3.35 7.15 -20.13
N ALA A 100 -2.22 7.41 -19.46
CA ALA A 100 -2.05 8.59 -18.60
C ALA A 100 -2.24 9.94 -19.36
N GLY A 101 -2.12 9.95 -20.69
CA GLY A 101 -2.40 11.11 -21.52
C GLY A 101 -3.81 11.16 -22.13
N GLU A 102 -4.59 10.06 -22.01
CA GLU A 102 -5.93 9.94 -22.61
C GLU A 102 -7.04 10.02 -21.56
N LEU A 103 -6.78 9.55 -20.33
CA LEU A 103 -7.74 9.50 -19.23
C LEU A 103 -7.36 10.46 -18.11
N ASP A 104 -8.35 10.96 -17.38
CA ASP A 104 -8.12 11.70 -16.14
C ASP A 104 -7.81 10.72 -15.01
N ILE A 105 -6.50 10.52 -14.77
CA ILE A 105 -6.00 9.63 -13.72
C ILE A 105 -5.44 10.47 -12.58
N ARG A 106 -6.01 10.33 -11.39
CA ARG A 106 -5.61 11.12 -10.21
C ARG A 106 -5.03 10.28 -9.10
N GLY A 107 -4.00 10.83 -8.43
CA GLY A 107 -3.40 10.26 -7.25
C GLY A 107 -4.03 10.80 -5.97
N VAL A 108 -4.42 9.91 -5.05
CA VAL A 108 -4.85 10.25 -3.69
C VAL A 108 -3.80 9.77 -2.71
N ALA A 109 -3.36 10.68 -1.82
CA ALA A 109 -2.35 10.36 -0.83
C ALA A 109 -2.98 9.59 0.34
N HIS A 110 -2.44 8.42 0.63
CA HIS A 110 -2.72 7.69 1.87
C HIS A 110 -2.10 8.40 3.07
N ARG A 111 -2.76 8.32 4.22
CA ARG A 111 -2.28 8.83 5.49
C ARG A 111 -2.42 7.73 6.53
N GLY A 112 -1.33 7.27 7.07
CA GLY A 112 -1.33 6.23 8.08
C GLY A 112 -0.14 5.29 7.95
N PHE A 113 -0.21 4.16 8.63
CA PHE A 113 0.81 3.13 8.52
C PHE A 113 0.82 2.52 7.12
N PHE A 114 2.02 2.40 6.57
CA PHE A 114 2.25 1.77 5.29
C PHE A 114 3.57 0.99 5.32
N ALA A 115 3.54 -0.27 4.93
CA ALA A 115 4.72 -1.08 4.74
C ALA A 115 4.63 -1.86 3.41
N SER A 116 5.74 -1.89 2.68
CA SER A 116 5.90 -2.74 1.50
C SER A 116 6.88 -3.85 1.83
N ILE A 117 6.37 -5.07 1.92
CA ILE A 117 7.20 -6.24 2.22
C ILE A 117 7.72 -6.80 0.90
N THR A 118 8.98 -6.54 0.61
CA THR A 118 9.67 -6.96 -0.62
C THR A 118 10.79 -7.96 -0.36
N ASP A 119 11.30 -7.97 0.88
CA ASP A 119 12.40 -8.81 1.32
C ASP A 119 12.32 -9.09 2.83
N PHE A 120 13.26 -9.84 3.35
CA PHE A 120 13.31 -10.18 4.78
C PHE A 120 13.53 -8.96 5.68
N ASN A 121 14.34 -7.99 5.25
CA ASN A 121 14.61 -6.79 6.04
C ASN A 121 13.35 -5.92 6.16
N SER A 122 12.62 -5.70 5.07
CA SER A 122 11.36 -4.95 5.08
C SER A 122 10.30 -5.66 5.92
N TYR A 123 10.24 -7.01 5.90
CA TYR A 123 9.38 -7.80 6.79
C TYR A 123 9.75 -7.59 8.26
N TYR A 124 11.04 -7.71 8.60
CA TYR A 124 11.52 -7.51 9.96
C TYR A 124 11.22 -6.09 10.46
N ASN A 125 11.57 -5.07 9.68
CA ASN A 125 11.35 -3.67 10.03
C ASN A 125 9.86 -3.36 10.22
N ALA A 126 8.98 -3.88 9.37
CA ALA A 126 7.53 -3.72 9.51
C ALA A 126 7.02 -4.32 10.83
N ASN A 127 7.50 -5.50 11.22
CA ASN A 127 7.13 -6.11 12.51
C ASN A 127 7.65 -5.29 13.71
N ILE A 128 8.92 -4.89 13.67
CA ILE A 128 9.52 -4.12 14.77
C ILE A 128 8.89 -2.73 14.91
N SER A 129 8.46 -2.11 13.82
CA SER A 129 7.77 -0.82 13.88
C SER A 129 6.45 -0.87 14.67
N LEU A 130 5.81 -2.04 14.77
CA LEU A 130 4.59 -2.25 15.54
C LEU A 130 4.82 -2.31 17.07
N ILE A 131 6.07 -2.25 17.55
CA ILE A 131 6.38 -2.06 18.96
C ILE A 131 5.95 -0.66 19.43
N ASP A 132 6.02 0.33 18.52
CA ASP A 132 5.46 1.65 18.79
C ASP A 132 3.93 1.59 18.82
N PHE A 133 3.35 1.95 19.96
CA PHE A 133 1.90 1.88 20.19
C PHE A 133 1.11 2.71 19.15
N LYS A 134 1.59 3.90 18.79
CA LYS A 134 0.91 4.77 17.82
C LYS A 134 0.88 4.14 16.43
N THR A 135 1.96 3.48 16.05
CA THR A 135 2.07 2.77 14.77
C THR A 135 1.14 1.57 14.75
N ALA A 136 1.10 0.80 15.84
CA ALA A 136 0.19 -0.34 15.96
C ALA A 136 -1.28 0.08 15.95
N ASP A 137 -1.65 1.13 16.69
CA ASP A 137 -3.01 1.68 16.73
C ASP A 137 -3.47 2.24 15.38
N ALA A 138 -2.56 2.85 14.62
CA ALA A 138 -2.86 3.33 13.27
C ALA A 138 -3.16 2.20 12.26
N LEU A 139 -2.61 0.99 12.49
CA LEU A 139 -2.87 -0.19 11.66
C LEU A 139 -4.07 -0.98 12.17
N PHE A 140 -4.14 -1.23 13.47
CA PHE A 140 -5.17 -2.06 14.12
C PHE A 140 -6.28 -1.22 14.73
N ASN A 141 -6.89 -0.37 13.92
CA ASN A 141 -7.98 0.49 14.36
C ASN A 141 -9.23 -0.36 14.71
N PRO A 142 -9.79 -0.23 15.93
CA PRO A 142 -11.00 -0.97 16.32
C PRO A 142 -12.23 -0.67 15.45
N ASP A 143 -12.33 0.55 14.91
CA ASP A 143 -13.43 0.96 14.04
C ASP A 143 -13.32 0.35 12.63
N TRP A 144 -12.13 -0.13 12.28
CA TRP A 144 -11.82 -0.80 11.01
C TRP A 144 -10.93 -2.00 11.19
N PRO A 145 -11.45 -3.08 11.74
CA PRO A 145 -10.66 -4.26 12.05
C PRO A 145 -10.14 -4.91 10.76
N ILE A 146 -8.88 -5.30 10.77
CA ILE A 146 -8.32 -6.19 9.76
C ILE A 146 -8.74 -7.60 10.10
N TYR A 147 -9.66 -8.16 9.30
CA TYR A 147 -10.13 -9.53 9.49
C TYR A 147 -9.06 -10.53 9.04
N THR A 148 -8.52 -11.28 9.99
CA THR A 148 -7.57 -12.36 9.75
C THR A 148 -8.10 -13.66 10.34
N ARG A 149 -7.46 -14.78 9.98
CA ARG A 149 -7.77 -16.06 10.65
C ARG A 149 -7.34 -15.96 12.11
N THR A 150 -8.30 -16.11 13.02
CA THR A 150 -8.01 -16.21 14.45
C THR A 150 -7.44 -17.59 14.79
N ASN A 151 -6.43 -17.61 15.65
CA ASN A 151 -5.91 -18.83 16.27
C ASN A 151 -6.17 -18.75 17.77
N ASP A 152 -6.83 -19.77 18.30
CA ASP A 152 -7.01 -19.94 19.74
C ASP A 152 -5.70 -20.48 20.33
N SER A 153 -4.75 -19.61 20.57
CA SER A 153 -3.50 -19.93 21.27
C SER A 153 -3.64 -19.60 22.76
N CYS A 154 -3.02 -20.41 23.60
CA CYS A 154 -2.93 -20.09 25.03
C CYS A 154 -2.18 -18.76 25.24
N PRO A 155 -2.38 -18.07 26.37
CA PRO A 155 -1.60 -16.88 26.71
C PRO A 155 -0.09 -17.20 26.75
N THR A 156 0.73 -16.23 26.37
CA THR A 156 2.18 -16.32 26.51
C THR A 156 2.55 -16.44 28.00
N GLN A 157 3.43 -17.37 28.33
CA GLN A 157 3.92 -17.62 29.68
C GLN A 157 5.34 -17.07 29.83
N TYR A 158 5.54 -16.33 30.89
CA TYR A 158 6.85 -15.80 31.29
C TYR A 158 7.35 -16.60 32.48
N LEU A 159 8.45 -17.32 32.31
CA LEU A 159 9.04 -18.14 33.35
C LEU A 159 9.99 -17.32 34.25
N GLU A 160 10.45 -17.94 35.33
CA GLU A 160 11.40 -17.35 36.25
C GLU A 160 12.68 -16.92 35.50
N GLY A 161 13.05 -15.64 35.68
CA GLY A 161 14.21 -15.06 35.00
C GLY A 161 13.92 -14.46 33.61
N ALA A 162 12.69 -14.57 33.10
CA ALA A 162 12.33 -13.97 31.83
C ALA A 162 12.54 -12.44 31.83
N SER A 163 13.19 -11.95 30.80
CA SER A 163 13.39 -10.51 30.57
C SER A 163 13.07 -10.16 29.13
N VAL A 164 12.05 -9.33 28.92
CA VAL A 164 11.57 -8.94 27.59
C VAL A 164 11.66 -7.42 27.45
N LYS A 165 12.32 -6.97 26.39
CA LYS A 165 12.43 -5.54 26.03
C LYS A 165 12.35 -5.37 24.53
N ASN A 166 11.64 -4.33 24.07
CA ASN A 166 11.55 -3.96 22.65
C ASN A 166 11.20 -5.15 21.73
N SER A 167 10.17 -5.89 22.08
CA SER A 167 9.79 -7.14 21.39
C SER A 167 8.31 -7.17 21.06
N VAL A 168 7.98 -7.83 19.97
CA VAL A 168 6.61 -8.25 19.64
C VAL A 168 6.53 -9.76 19.88
N ILE A 169 5.63 -10.19 20.75
CA ILE A 169 5.49 -11.59 21.13
C ILE A 169 4.05 -12.02 20.82
N SER A 170 3.93 -13.07 20.04
CA SER A 170 2.61 -13.65 19.75
C SER A 170 2.08 -14.47 20.92
N ASN A 171 0.78 -14.74 20.91
CA ASN A 171 0.16 -15.65 21.89
C ASN A 171 0.77 -17.07 21.81
N GLY A 172 0.79 -17.78 22.93
CA GLY A 172 1.24 -19.15 23.01
C GLY A 172 2.74 -19.36 23.12
N CYS A 173 3.52 -18.28 23.31
CA CYS A 173 4.96 -18.40 23.53
C CYS A 173 5.31 -18.79 24.98
N LEU A 174 6.45 -19.44 25.14
CA LEU A 174 7.07 -19.70 26.43
C LEU A 174 8.42 -18.96 26.46
N ILE A 175 8.65 -18.08 27.44
CA ILE A 175 9.82 -17.19 27.55
C ILE A 175 10.51 -17.40 28.88
#